data_3e2b19eb82dffd0fe462a8561b24b830
#
_entry.id   3e2b19eb82dffd0fe462a8561b24b830
#
_cell.length_a   1.000
_cell.length_b   1.000
_cell.length_c   1.000
_cell.angle_alpha   90.00
_cell.angle_beta   90.00
_cell.angle_gamma   90.00
#
_symmetry.space_group_name_H-M   'P 1'
#
loop_
_entity.id
_entity.type
_entity.pdbx_description
1 polymer ?
#
loop_
_entity_poly.entity_id
_entity_poly.type
_entity_poly.pdbx_seq_one_letter_code
_entity_poly.pdbx_strand_id
1 'polypeptide(L)'
;MVMVLISQPTQAQDLTAKIATAIRTANAKELGNHFNQTLDLRTPDSEGTYSKVQAEMIVKSFFSKYPPASYTQNHQGKSNDGSQYAIGVYKSGKHSFRTYYLVKNIGGKPVIHQLKFESED
;
A
#
# COMPACT_ATOMS: atom_id res chain seq x y z
N MET A 1 -27.42 -27.42 17.94
CA MET A 1 -26.94 -26.09 17.57
C MET A 1 -25.44 -26.15 17.24
N VAL A 2 -25.10 -25.83 16.04
CA VAL A 2 -23.71 -25.86 15.62
C VAL A 2 -23.09 -24.48 15.84
N MET A 3 -22.06 -24.42 16.65
CA MET A 3 -21.34 -23.16 16.86
C MET A 3 -20.20 -23.09 15.86
N VAL A 4 -20.26 -22.11 14.95
CA VAL A 4 -19.22 -21.91 13.98
C VAL A 4 -18.22 -20.92 14.55
N LEU A 5 -16.99 -21.39 14.75
CA LEU A 5 -15.90 -20.52 15.17
C LEU A 5 -15.29 -19.90 13.92
N ILE A 6 -15.54 -18.62 13.73
CA ILE A 6 -14.94 -17.88 12.62
C ILE A 6 -13.66 -17.26 13.11
N SER A 7 -12.54 -17.71 12.54
CA SER A 7 -11.25 -17.10 12.80
C SER A 7 -11.20 -15.76 12.06
N GLN A 8 -11.05 -14.69 12.83
CA GLN A 8 -10.94 -13.35 12.24
C GLN A 8 -9.47 -13.03 12.00
N PRO A 9 -9.12 -12.54 10.81
CA PRO A 9 -7.73 -12.10 10.57
C PRO A 9 -7.42 -10.88 11.44
N THR A 10 -6.17 -10.69 11.78
CA THR A 10 -5.75 -9.47 12.48
C THR A 10 -5.98 -8.27 11.57
N GLN A 11 -6.17 -7.08 12.15
CA GLN A 11 -6.35 -5.87 11.37
C GLN A 11 -5.22 -5.64 10.38
N ALA A 12 -3.97 -5.95 10.79
CA ALA A 12 -2.81 -5.74 9.94
C ALA A 12 -2.80 -6.70 8.74
N GLN A 13 -3.20 -7.97 8.91
CA GLN A 13 -3.31 -8.92 7.81
C GLN A 13 -4.41 -8.52 6.84
N ASP A 14 -5.54 -8.09 7.39
CA ASP A 14 -6.65 -7.62 6.59
C ASP A 14 -6.26 -6.35 5.83
N LEU A 15 -5.48 -5.47 6.46
CA LEU A 15 -5.04 -4.24 5.83
C LEU A 15 -4.10 -4.50 4.65
N THR A 16 -3.16 -5.44 4.76
CA THR A 16 -2.26 -5.74 3.64
C THR A 16 -3.03 -6.28 2.43
N ALA A 17 -4.06 -7.07 2.66
CA ALA A 17 -4.94 -7.55 1.58
C ALA A 17 -5.70 -6.39 0.94
N LYS A 18 -6.21 -5.46 1.75
CA LYS A 18 -6.92 -4.28 1.25
C LYS A 18 -6.02 -3.36 0.47
N ILE A 19 -4.79 -3.17 0.94
CA ILE A 19 -3.79 -2.35 0.24
C ILE A 19 -3.48 -2.97 -1.13
N ALA A 20 -3.23 -4.27 -1.18
CA ALA A 20 -2.95 -4.98 -2.42
C ALA A 20 -4.09 -4.81 -3.42
N THR A 21 -5.34 -4.95 -2.97
CA THR A 21 -6.51 -4.78 -3.83
C THR A 21 -6.63 -3.34 -4.32
N ALA A 22 -6.40 -2.36 -3.46
CA ALA A 22 -6.46 -0.95 -3.83
C ALA A 22 -5.42 -0.61 -4.90
N ILE A 23 -4.20 -1.14 -4.77
CA ILE A 23 -3.14 -0.94 -5.76
C ILE A 23 -3.53 -1.63 -7.08
N ARG A 24 -4.00 -2.88 -7.02
CA ARG A 24 -4.34 -3.67 -8.21
C ARG A 24 -5.48 -3.03 -8.99
N THR A 25 -6.40 -2.39 -8.31
CA THR A 25 -7.57 -1.76 -8.94
C THR A 25 -7.40 -0.26 -9.16
N ALA A 26 -6.22 0.28 -8.89
CA ALA A 26 -5.92 1.71 -9.02
C ALA A 26 -6.88 2.59 -8.21
N ASN A 27 -7.25 2.14 -7.03
CA ASN A 27 -8.19 2.86 -6.18
C ASN A 27 -7.42 3.75 -5.20
N ALA A 28 -7.05 4.94 -5.66
CA ALA A 28 -6.26 5.88 -4.86
C ALA A 28 -7.01 6.34 -3.61
N LYS A 29 -8.32 6.48 -3.70
CA LYS A 29 -9.15 6.92 -2.55
C LYS A 29 -9.12 5.88 -1.44
N GLU A 30 -9.32 4.61 -1.80
CA GLU A 30 -9.29 3.51 -0.82
C GLU A 30 -7.89 3.39 -0.21
N LEU A 31 -6.86 3.45 -1.04
CA LEU A 31 -5.48 3.42 -0.56
C LEU A 31 -5.20 4.58 0.40
N GLY A 32 -5.65 5.78 0.03
CA GLY A 32 -5.48 6.99 0.84
C GLY A 32 -6.17 6.93 2.19
N ASN A 33 -7.27 6.17 2.30
CA ASN A 33 -7.96 6.00 3.57
C ASN A 33 -7.05 5.35 4.63
N HIS A 34 -6.03 4.63 4.19
CA HIS A 34 -5.10 3.93 5.09
C HIS A 34 -3.80 4.69 5.33
N PHE A 35 -3.64 5.87 4.74
CA PHE A 35 -2.44 6.68 4.93
C PHE A 35 -2.40 7.29 6.33
N ASN A 36 -1.19 7.36 6.90
CA ASN A 36 -0.96 8.17 8.08
C ASN A 36 -1.17 9.66 7.74
N GLN A 37 -1.28 10.51 8.72
CA GLN A 37 -1.46 11.95 8.53
C GLN A 37 -0.38 12.56 7.62
N THR A 38 0.84 12.06 7.75
CA THR A 38 1.94 12.31 6.83
C THR A 38 2.61 10.97 6.53
N LEU A 39 3.15 10.84 5.34
CA LEU A 39 3.86 9.62 4.96
C LEU A 39 4.97 9.95 3.96
N ASP A 40 5.95 9.07 3.91
CA ASP A 40 7.00 9.12 2.90
C ASP A 40 6.49 8.45 1.65
N LEU A 41 6.51 9.18 0.54
CA LEU A 41 5.98 8.70 -0.73
C LEU A 41 7.01 8.89 -1.83
N ARG A 42 7.18 7.87 -2.65
CA ARG A 42 8.00 7.96 -3.87
C ARG A 42 7.24 7.39 -5.05
N THR A 43 7.19 8.16 -6.12
CA THR A 43 6.78 7.73 -7.46
C THR A 43 7.86 8.22 -8.43
N PRO A 44 7.83 7.84 -9.71
CA PRO A 44 8.82 8.36 -10.67
C PRO A 44 8.87 9.89 -10.72
N ASP A 45 7.75 10.56 -10.48
CA ASP A 45 7.66 12.02 -10.61
C ASP A 45 7.68 12.77 -9.29
N SER A 46 7.61 12.09 -8.15
CA SER A 46 7.49 12.74 -6.84
C SER A 46 8.22 11.95 -5.77
N GLU A 47 8.91 12.66 -4.88
CA GLU A 47 9.58 12.05 -3.75
C GLU A 47 9.59 13.02 -2.58
N GLY A 48 9.15 12.58 -1.42
CA GLY A 48 9.18 13.40 -0.22
C GLY A 48 8.18 12.92 0.82
N THR A 49 8.03 13.74 1.85
CA THR A 49 7.04 13.55 2.90
C THR A 49 5.82 14.41 2.56
N TYR A 50 4.67 13.78 2.48
CA TYR A 50 3.44 14.47 2.06
C TYR A 50 2.34 14.25 3.08
N SER A 51 1.39 15.19 3.13
CA SER A 51 0.16 14.98 3.88
C SER A 51 -0.66 13.88 3.21
N LYS A 52 -1.57 13.30 3.98
CA LYS A 52 -2.48 12.26 3.52
C LYS A 52 -3.22 12.69 2.23
N VAL A 53 -3.72 13.92 2.20
CA VAL A 53 -4.47 14.45 1.05
C VAL A 53 -3.58 14.61 -0.17
N GLN A 54 -2.39 15.18 0.01
CA GLN A 54 -1.44 15.36 -1.09
C GLN A 54 -0.97 14.01 -1.64
N ALA A 55 -0.68 13.07 -0.74
CA ALA A 55 -0.24 11.73 -1.14
C ALA A 55 -1.30 11.01 -1.96
N GLU A 56 -2.56 11.12 -1.57
CA GLU A 56 -3.66 10.53 -2.33
C GLU A 56 -3.70 11.08 -3.77
N MET A 57 -3.53 12.40 -3.93
CA MET A 57 -3.53 13.04 -5.24
C MET A 57 -2.35 12.58 -6.09
N ILE A 58 -1.17 12.46 -5.48
CA ILE A 58 0.03 12.00 -6.17
C ILE A 58 -0.15 10.56 -6.65
N VAL A 59 -0.67 9.70 -5.80
CA VAL A 59 -0.92 8.29 -6.15
C VAL A 59 -1.98 8.19 -7.25
N LYS A 60 -3.01 9.02 -7.18
CA LYS A 60 -4.03 9.06 -8.23
C LYS A 60 -3.41 9.41 -9.58
N SER A 61 -2.52 10.40 -9.60
CA SER A 61 -1.80 10.77 -10.83
C SER A 61 -0.90 9.65 -11.33
N PHE A 62 -0.23 8.96 -10.43
CA PHE A 62 0.60 7.80 -10.79
C PHE A 62 -0.24 6.71 -11.44
N PHE A 63 -1.38 6.35 -10.84
CA PHE A 63 -2.28 5.34 -11.40
C PHE A 63 -2.84 5.75 -12.76
N SER A 64 -3.09 7.03 -12.96
CA SER A 64 -3.59 7.53 -14.26
C SER A 64 -2.51 7.44 -15.34
N LYS A 65 -1.27 7.77 -14.99
CA LYS A 65 -0.16 7.73 -15.93
C LYS A 65 0.28 6.30 -16.23
N TYR A 66 0.22 5.43 -15.22
CA TYR A 66 0.63 4.03 -15.33
C TYR A 66 -0.49 3.12 -14.82
N PRO A 67 -1.57 2.93 -15.62
CA PRO A 67 -2.67 2.05 -15.18
C PRO A 67 -2.16 0.63 -14.94
N PRO A 68 -2.55 -0.02 -13.85
CA PRO A 68 -2.01 -1.33 -13.52
C PRO A 68 -2.57 -2.43 -14.42
N ALA A 69 -1.69 -3.21 -15.04
CA ALA A 69 -2.04 -4.47 -15.69
C ALA A 69 -2.03 -5.58 -14.63
N SER A 70 -1.09 -5.51 -13.69
CA SER A 70 -1.01 -6.47 -12.59
C SER A 70 -0.26 -5.88 -11.41
N TYR A 71 -0.53 -6.41 -10.22
CA TYR A 71 0.25 -6.17 -9.02
C TYR A 71 0.36 -7.49 -8.26
N THR A 72 1.59 -7.92 -8.02
CA THR A 72 1.88 -9.15 -7.27
C THR A 72 2.71 -8.81 -6.05
N GLN A 73 2.25 -9.23 -4.88
CA GLN A 73 2.95 -8.99 -3.62
C GLN A 73 3.80 -10.21 -3.31
N ASN A 74 5.13 -10.09 -3.47
CA ASN A 74 6.06 -11.21 -3.43
C ASN A 74 6.63 -11.50 -2.05
N HIS A 75 6.81 -10.45 -1.24
CA HIS A 75 7.39 -10.58 0.10
C HIS A 75 6.58 -9.78 1.10
N GLN A 76 6.38 -10.37 2.26
CA GLN A 76 5.74 -9.72 3.38
C GLN A 76 6.52 -10.06 4.63
N GLY A 77 6.65 -9.10 5.52
CA GLY A 77 7.37 -9.32 6.77
C GLY A 77 6.73 -8.56 7.92
N LYS A 78 7.10 -8.97 9.12
CA LYS A 78 6.57 -8.40 10.35
C LYS A 78 7.74 -8.13 11.30
N SER A 79 7.75 -6.95 11.90
CA SER A 79 8.77 -6.58 12.89
C SER A 79 8.23 -6.80 14.30
N ASN A 80 9.14 -6.82 15.28
CA ASN A 80 8.78 -7.06 16.68
C ASN A 80 7.87 -5.96 17.25
N ASP A 81 7.91 -4.75 16.68
CA ASP A 81 7.07 -3.64 17.12
C ASP A 81 5.66 -3.67 16.51
N GLY A 82 5.33 -4.72 15.76
CA GLY A 82 4.05 -4.83 15.09
C GLY A 82 3.99 -4.20 13.70
N SER A 83 5.07 -3.57 13.24
CA SER A 83 5.13 -3.04 11.89
C SER A 83 5.10 -4.16 10.87
N GLN A 84 4.49 -3.91 9.72
CA GLN A 84 4.46 -4.85 8.61
C GLN A 84 4.90 -4.16 7.33
N TYR A 85 5.63 -4.89 6.50
CA TYR A 85 6.01 -4.39 5.18
C TYR A 85 5.61 -5.38 4.12
N ALA A 86 5.49 -4.89 2.90
CA ALA A 86 5.30 -5.73 1.73
C ALA A 86 6.13 -5.19 0.57
N ILE A 87 6.60 -6.10 -0.26
CA ILE A 87 7.32 -5.80 -1.48
C ILE A 87 6.59 -6.52 -2.61
N GLY A 88 6.34 -5.80 -3.69
CA GLY A 88 5.66 -6.37 -4.84
C GLY A 88 6.15 -5.80 -6.14
N VAL A 89 5.56 -6.28 -7.23
CA VAL A 89 5.83 -5.82 -8.59
C VAL A 89 4.53 -5.31 -9.19
N TYR A 90 4.57 -4.06 -9.61
CA TYR A 90 3.46 -3.37 -10.27
C TYR A 90 3.81 -3.23 -11.74
N LYS A 91 2.99 -3.78 -12.61
CA LYS A 91 3.24 -3.73 -14.05
C LYS A 91 2.20 -2.88 -14.75
N SER A 92 2.67 -2.04 -15.67
CA SER A 92 1.82 -1.17 -16.47
C SER A 92 2.40 -1.13 -17.89
N GLY A 93 1.74 -1.83 -18.82
CA GLY A 93 2.26 -1.97 -20.19
C GLY A 93 3.66 -2.56 -20.16
N LYS A 94 4.62 -1.84 -20.72
CA LYS A 94 6.03 -2.26 -20.74
C LYS A 94 6.82 -1.79 -19.52
N HIS A 95 6.17 -1.06 -18.61
CA HIS A 95 6.83 -0.53 -17.41
C HIS A 95 6.64 -1.48 -16.23
N SER A 96 7.67 -1.57 -15.40
CA SER A 96 7.64 -2.36 -14.19
C SER A 96 8.15 -1.52 -13.02
N PHE A 97 7.47 -1.60 -11.89
CA PHE A 97 7.82 -0.83 -10.70
C PHE A 97 7.93 -1.78 -9.50
N ARG A 98 9.03 -1.65 -8.77
CA ARG A 98 9.14 -2.29 -7.48
C ARG A 98 8.31 -1.48 -6.50
N THR A 99 7.38 -2.14 -5.85
CA THR A 99 6.49 -1.49 -4.90
C THR A 99 6.86 -1.92 -3.49
N TYR A 100 6.96 -0.93 -2.60
CA TYR A 100 7.24 -1.16 -1.19
C TYR A 100 6.30 -0.32 -0.35
N TYR A 101 5.74 -0.90 0.70
CA TYR A 101 5.04 -0.10 1.70
C TYR A 101 5.30 -0.63 3.10
N LEU A 102 5.20 0.28 4.07
CA LEU A 102 5.37 -0.01 5.49
C LEU A 102 4.12 0.42 6.22
N VAL A 103 3.54 -0.51 6.97
CA VAL A 103 2.40 -0.27 7.85
C VAL A 103 2.89 -0.25 9.28
N LYS A 104 2.53 0.80 10.02
CA LYS A 104 2.83 0.92 11.44
C LYS A 104 1.56 1.10 12.23
N ASN A 105 1.59 0.67 13.49
CA ASN A 105 0.51 0.96 14.43
C ASN A 105 0.78 2.31 15.08
N ILE A 106 -0.10 3.26 14.80
CA ILE A 106 -0.04 4.60 15.38
C ILE A 106 -1.32 4.80 16.19
N GLY A 107 -1.15 4.95 17.52
CA GLY A 107 -2.32 5.08 18.39
C GLY A 107 -3.25 3.88 18.35
N GLY A 108 -2.69 2.68 18.17
CA GLY A 108 -3.48 1.44 18.09
C GLY A 108 -4.12 1.18 16.74
N LYS A 109 -3.87 2.03 15.75
CA LYS A 109 -4.44 1.89 14.41
C LYS A 109 -3.36 1.63 13.38
N PRO A 110 -3.48 0.57 12.55
CA PRO A 110 -2.51 0.33 11.49
C PRO A 110 -2.71 1.33 10.35
N VAL A 111 -1.63 2.01 9.96
CA VAL A 111 -1.64 3.01 8.88
C VAL A 111 -0.40 2.86 8.02
N ILE A 112 -0.51 3.28 6.76
CA ILE A 112 0.61 3.29 5.84
C ILE A 112 1.51 4.48 6.18
N HIS A 113 2.76 4.19 6.52
CA HIS A 113 3.76 5.18 6.90
C HIS A 113 4.72 5.49 5.76
N GLN A 114 4.94 4.54 4.85
CA GLN A 114 5.77 4.70 3.65
C GLN A 114 5.12 3.96 2.49
N LEU A 115 5.24 4.53 1.30
CA LEU A 115 4.78 3.90 0.06
C LEU A 115 5.69 4.34 -1.08
N LYS A 116 6.25 3.38 -1.80
CA LYS A 116 7.20 3.66 -2.87
C LYS A 116 6.90 2.85 -4.11
N PHE A 117 6.90 3.51 -5.25
CA PHE A 117 6.86 2.89 -6.58
C PHE A 117 8.12 3.31 -7.31
N GLU A 118 9.07 2.39 -7.44
CA GLU A 118 10.36 2.66 -8.05
C GLU A 118 10.48 1.93 -9.39
N SER A 119 10.83 2.68 -10.44
CA SER A 119 10.99 2.09 -11.77
C SER A 119 12.09 1.04 -11.77
N GLU A 120 11.81 -0.09 -12.43
CA GLU A 120 12.78 -1.16 -12.68
C GLU A 120 13.24 -1.18 -14.14
N ASP A 121 12.82 -0.21 -14.92
CA ASP A 121 13.17 -0.13 -16.35
C ASP A 121 14.62 0.28 -16.58
#